data_bf47aa173cb8ba5f9ff00c6ef5f7ba16
#
_entry.id   bf47aa173cb8ba5f9ff00c6ef5f7ba16
#
_cell.length_a   1.000
_cell.length_b   1.000
_cell.length_c   1.000
_cell.angle_alpha   90.00
_cell.angle_beta   90.00
_cell.angle_gamma   90.00
#
_symmetry.space_group_name_H-M   'P 1'
#
loop_
_entity.id
_entity.type
_entity.pdbx_description
1 polymer ?
#
loop_
_entity_poly.entity_id
_entity_poly.type
_entity_poly.pdbx_seq_one_letter_code
_entity_poly.pdbx_strand_id
1 'polypeptide(L)'
;MRSPNEQARRISEGKKDDGNMIFVQSDDRKADEAKSLRDRAETILGNKLASMDIAKLACEKWLDVRAFGQLFALKSNKKAGKKKDDGSDDEGDTGVSIGIRGPVTVQSAFSVETIDITSTQITKSVSGEGDGTKRGSDTMGMKHRVDRGVYVFYGSMNPQLAERTGFTDTDADAIKKVLPKLFENDESSARPAGSMEVLKVIWWKHNCKPGQYSSAKVHQTLRDSLKPDGIYTLSNLSGLVPEEISGF
;
A
#
# COMPACT_ATOMS: atom_id res chain seq x y z
N MET A 1 3.49 -12.88 3.00
CA MET A 1 2.53 -12.71 1.88
C MET A 1 2.92 -13.68 0.77
N ARG A 2 1.95 -14.25 0.05
CA ARG A 2 2.25 -15.02 -1.15
C ARG A 2 2.42 -14.06 -2.31
N SER A 3 3.32 -14.39 -3.25
CA SER A 3 3.46 -13.58 -4.44
C SER A 3 2.17 -13.62 -5.28
N PRO A 4 1.86 -12.57 -6.07
CA PRO A 4 0.72 -12.59 -7.00
C PRO A 4 0.72 -13.81 -7.93
N ASN A 5 1.89 -14.24 -8.38
CA ASN A 5 2.06 -15.43 -9.22
C ASN A 5 1.67 -16.73 -8.50
N GLU A 6 1.97 -16.85 -7.21
CA GLU A 6 1.57 -18.01 -6.40
C GLU A 6 0.05 -18.02 -6.17
N GLN A 7 -0.57 -16.87 -6.01
CA GLN A 7 -2.03 -16.74 -5.91
C GLN A 7 -2.72 -17.08 -7.23
N ALA A 8 -2.24 -16.53 -8.36
CA ALA A 8 -2.77 -16.84 -9.68
C ALA A 8 -2.68 -18.34 -10.00
N ARG A 9 -1.54 -18.98 -9.68
CA ARG A 9 -1.37 -20.42 -9.83
C ARG A 9 -2.38 -21.21 -9.01
N ARG A 10 -2.64 -20.82 -7.75
CA ARG A 10 -3.62 -21.51 -6.89
C ARG A 10 -5.04 -21.39 -7.41
N ILE A 11 -5.42 -20.22 -7.92
CA ILE A 11 -6.75 -20.01 -8.53
C ILE A 11 -6.89 -20.89 -9.78
N SER A 12 -5.87 -20.94 -10.63
CA SER A 12 -5.87 -21.82 -11.82
C SER A 12 -5.89 -23.32 -11.48
N GLU A 13 -5.34 -23.70 -10.31
CA GLU A 13 -5.40 -25.07 -9.78
C GLU A 13 -6.72 -25.40 -9.05
N GLY A 14 -7.72 -24.51 -9.08
CA GLY A 14 -9.03 -24.71 -8.44
C GLY A 14 -9.00 -24.70 -6.91
N LYS A 15 -7.94 -24.20 -6.30
CA LYS A 15 -7.85 -24.05 -4.83
C LYS A 15 -8.73 -22.90 -4.38
N LYS A 16 -9.45 -23.10 -3.27
CA LYS A 16 -10.32 -22.06 -2.68
C LYS A 16 -9.53 -20.79 -2.42
N ASP A 17 -10.15 -19.67 -2.77
CA ASP A 17 -9.75 -18.33 -2.37
C ASP A 17 -9.68 -18.29 -0.82
N ASP A 18 -8.50 -17.98 -0.30
CA ASP A 18 -8.22 -17.92 1.15
C ASP A 18 -8.38 -16.50 1.72
N GLY A 19 -8.99 -15.57 0.96
CA GLY A 19 -9.20 -14.19 1.38
C GLY A 19 -7.92 -13.35 1.45
N ASN A 20 -6.82 -13.81 0.87
CA ASN A 20 -5.51 -13.15 0.91
C ASN A 20 -5.07 -12.58 -0.45
N MET A 21 -6.02 -12.34 -1.34
CA MET A 21 -5.75 -11.63 -2.59
C MET A 21 -5.36 -10.17 -2.31
N ILE A 22 -4.66 -9.57 -3.25
CA ILE A 22 -4.31 -8.15 -3.23
C ILE A 22 -5.14 -7.43 -4.29
N PHE A 23 -5.84 -6.37 -3.89
CA PHE A 23 -6.65 -5.55 -4.76
C PHE A 23 -5.80 -4.61 -5.64
N VAL A 24 -4.86 -3.88 -5.01
CA VAL A 24 -3.98 -2.96 -5.73
C VAL A 24 -2.76 -3.74 -6.23
N GLN A 25 -2.70 -3.94 -7.54
CA GLN A 25 -1.61 -4.67 -8.19
C GLN A 25 -1.01 -3.80 -9.28
N SER A 26 0.33 -3.82 -9.43
CA SER A 26 1.02 -3.19 -10.54
C SER A 26 0.78 -3.96 -11.85
N ASP A 27 0.90 -3.27 -12.98
CA ASP A 27 0.59 -3.85 -14.29
C ASP A 27 1.48 -5.05 -14.66
N ASP A 28 2.73 -5.05 -14.21
CA ASP A 28 3.71 -6.12 -14.42
C ASP A 28 3.50 -7.33 -13.49
N ARG A 29 2.65 -7.20 -12.47
CA ARG A 29 2.40 -8.25 -11.44
C ARG A 29 0.92 -8.59 -11.29
N LYS A 30 0.12 -8.33 -12.30
CA LYS A 30 -1.32 -8.67 -12.28
C LYS A 30 -1.52 -10.18 -12.19
N ALA A 31 -2.40 -10.58 -11.29
CA ALA A 31 -2.82 -11.97 -11.11
C ALA A 31 -4.13 -12.30 -11.85
N ASP A 32 -4.75 -11.31 -12.49
CA ASP A 32 -6.02 -11.42 -13.20
C ASP A 32 -6.03 -10.63 -14.52
N GLU A 33 -7.08 -10.81 -15.32
CA GLU A 33 -7.29 -10.16 -16.62
C GLU A 33 -7.89 -8.74 -16.49
N ALA A 34 -8.02 -8.20 -15.28
CA ALA A 34 -8.67 -6.92 -15.06
C ALA A 34 -7.90 -5.77 -15.71
N LYS A 35 -8.59 -4.96 -16.49
CA LYS A 35 -8.02 -3.81 -17.22
C LYS A 35 -7.76 -2.61 -16.32
N SER A 36 -8.44 -2.54 -15.17
CA SER A 36 -8.33 -1.46 -14.19
C SER A 36 -8.75 -1.93 -12.80
N LEU A 37 -8.41 -1.16 -11.76
CA LEU A 37 -8.91 -1.42 -10.39
C LEU A 37 -10.45 -1.41 -10.34
N ARG A 38 -11.08 -0.54 -11.12
CA ARG A 38 -12.54 -0.48 -11.22
C ARG A 38 -13.11 -1.77 -11.81
N ASP A 39 -12.57 -2.24 -12.91
CA ASP A 39 -12.96 -3.48 -13.58
C ASP A 39 -12.82 -4.68 -12.64
N ARG A 40 -11.71 -4.76 -11.90
CA ARG A 40 -11.49 -5.78 -10.86
C ARG A 40 -12.56 -5.71 -9.76
N ALA A 41 -12.88 -4.50 -9.27
CA ALA A 41 -13.90 -4.32 -8.26
C ALA A 41 -15.29 -4.75 -8.78
N GLU A 42 -15.70 -4.28 -9.97
CA GLU A 42 -17.00 -4.59 -10.58
C GLU A 42 -17.15 -6.08 -10.89
N THR A 43 -16.08 -6.75 -11.33
CA THR A 43 -16.09 -8.19 -11.64
C THR A 43 -16.29 -9.04 -10.38
N ILE A 44 -15.64 -8.71 -9.28
CA ILE A 44 -15.66 -9.52 -8.04
C ILE A 44 -16.81 -9.13 -7.13
N LEU A 45 -17.08 -7.84 -6.95
CA LEU A 45 -18.10 -7.34 -6.03
C LEU A 45 -19.48 -7.33 -6.67
N GLY A 46 -19.55 -7.20 -7.99
CA GLY A 46 -20.82 -7.08 -8.72
C GLY A 46 -21.53 -5.76 -8.45
N ASN A 47 -22.55 -5.46 -9.27
CA ASN A 47 -23.26 -4.17 -9.24
C ASN A 47 -24.62 -4.22 -8.50
N LYS A 48 -24.94 -5.30 -7.80
CA LYS A 48 -26.27 -5.53 -7.23
C LYS A 48 -26.35 -5.56 -5.72
N LEU A 49 -25.21 -5.49 -5.03
CA LEU A 49 -25.15 -5.59 -3.57
C LEU A 49 -25.37 -4.22 -2.90
N ALA A 50 -25.86 -4.25 -1.66
CA ALA A 50 -25.89 -3.05 -0.82
C ALA A 50 -24.45 -2.62 -0.45
N SER A 51 -24.24 -1.33 -0.17
CA SER A 51 -22.91 -0.78 0.13
C SER A 51 -22.19 -1.48 1.29
N MET A 52 -22.94 -1.92 2.31
CA MET A 52 -22.37 -2.65 3.45
C MET A 52 -21.90 -4.06 3.06
N ASP A 53 -22.67 -4.75 2.20
CA ASP A 53 -22.30 -6.09 1.72
C ASP A 53 -21.08 -6.03 0.80
N ILE A 54 -20.98 -4.97 -0.02
CA ILE A 54 -19.80 -4.70 -0.85
C ILE A 54 -18.55 -4.49 0.01
N ALA A 55 -18.65 -3.67 1.06
CA ALA A 55 -17.53 -3.40 1.96
C ALA A 55 -17.07 -4.69 2.66
N LYS A 56 -18.01 -5.49 3.15
CA LYS A 56 -17.73 -6.77 3.80
C LYS A 56 -17.07 -7.75 2.84
N LEU A 57 -17.64 -7.95 1.65
CA LEU A 57 -17.09 -8.85 0.64
C LEU A 57 -15.69 -8.41 0.19
N ALA A 58 -15.46 -7.10 0.01
CA ALA A 58 -14.16 -6.56 -0.34
C ALA A 58 -13.10 -6.89 0.74
N CYS A 59 -13.44 -6.72 2.02
CA CYS A 59 -12.55 -7.07 3.13
C CYS A 59 -12.30 -8.59 3.22
N GLU A 60 -13.30 -9.43 2.92
CA GLU A 60 -13.15 -10.88 2.90
C GLU A 60 -12.20 -11.35 1.78
N LYS A 61 -12.26 -10.69 0.63
CA LYS A 61 -11.47 -11.08 -0.55
C LYS A 61 -10.05 -10.56 -0.55
N TRP A 62 -9.85 -9.30 -0.13
CA TRP A 62 -8.59 -8.60 -0.31
C TRP A 62 -7.94 -8.22 1.01
N LEU A 63 -6.73 -8.72 1.23
CA LEU A 63 -5.94 -8.46 2.43
C LEU A 63 -5.58 -6.98 2.56
N ASP A 64 -5.17 -6.33 1.47
CA ASP A 64 -4.80 -4.92 1.46
C ASP A 64 -6.00 -4.02 1.75
N VAL A 65 -7.19 -4.36 1.24
CA VAL A 65 -8.43 -3.63 1.53
C VAL A 65 -8.81 -3.74 3.01
N ARG A 66 -8.80 -4.95 3.60
CA ARG A 66 -9.14 -5.08 5.03
C ARG A 66 -8.07 -4.54 5.96
N ALA A 67 -6.80 -4.50 5.53
CA ALA A 67 -5.69 -3.96 6.31
C ALA A 67 -5.62 -2.43 6.25
N PHE A 68 -5.58 -1.85 5.05
CA PHE A 68 -5.32 -0.42 4.83
C PHE A 68 -6.57 0.37 4.49
N GLY A 69 -7.63 -0.31 4.05
CA GLY A 69 -8.84 0.32 3.55
C GLY A 69 -8.78 0.68 2.08
N GLN A 70 -9.91 1.08 1.51
CA GLN A 70 -10.03 1.48 0.11
C GLN A 70 -11.27 2.33 -0.12
N LEU A 71 -11.20 3.18 -1.13
CA LEU A 71 -12.34 3.92 -1.65
C LEU A 71 -12.76 3.31 -2.99
N PHE A 72 -13.99 2.79 -3.04
CA PHE A 72 -14.60 2.28 -4.27
C PHE A 72 -15.56 3.31 -4.86
N ALA A 73 -15.32 3.74 -6.10
CA ALA A 73 -16.23 4.56 -6.88
C ALA A 73 -16.91 3.66 -7.92
N LEU A 74 -18.10 3.16 -7.60
CA LEU A 74 -18.87 2.27 -8.46
C LEU A 74 -19.97 3.07 -9.21
N LYS A 75 -20.25 2.67 -10.46
CA LYS A 75 -21.36 3.27 -11.22
C LYS A 75 -22.69 2.87 -10.61
N SER A 76 -23.59 3.84 -10.42
CA SER A 76 -24.95 3.55 -10.02
C SER A 76 -25.72 2.93 -11.20
N ASN A 77 -26.20 1.68 -11.05
CA ASN A 77 -27.15 1.07 -11.98
C ASN A 77 -28.57 1.60 -11.68
N LYS A 78 -28.82 2.90 -11.83
CA LYS A 78 -30.20 3.35 -11.98
C LYS A 78 -30.70 2.91 -13.36
N LYS A 79 -31.56 1.88 -13.38
CA LYS A 79 -32.34 1.51 -14.56
C LYS A 79 -32.99 2.77 -15.14
N ALA A 80 -32.75 2.99 -16.43
CA ALA A 80 -33.49 3.94 -17.23
C ALA A 80 -35.00 3.68 -17.06
N GLY A 81 -35.63 4.45 -16.21
CA GLY A 81 -37.05 4.46 -15.95
C GLY A 81 -37.56 5.87 -16.00
N LYS A 82 -38.12 6.25 -17.16
CA LYS A 82 -38.84 7.48 -17.52
C LYS A 82 -37.98 8.66 -17.97
N LYS A 83 -37.92 8.83 -19.28
CA LYS A 83 -37.77 10.12 -19.96
C LYS A 83 -38.73 11.12 -19.32
N LYS A 84 -38.22 12.20 -18.76
CA LYS A 84 -38.87 13.49 -18.74
C LYS A 84 -38.02 14.43 -19.56
N ASP A 85 -38.63 14.88 -20.60
CA ASP A 85 -38.21 15.93 -21.51
C ASP A 85 -38.13 17.23 -20.69
N ASP A 86 -36.94 17.68 -20.40
CA ASP A 86 -36.63 19.10 -20.17
C ASP A 86 -35.12 19.28 -20.22
N GLY A 87 -34.67 20.19 -21.08
CA GLY A 87 -33.26 20.38 -21.43
C GLY A 87 -32.46 21.05 -20.33
N SER A 88 -31.69 20.29 -19.62
CA SER A 88 -30.51 20.76 -18.92
C SER A 88 -29.47 19.63 -18.91
N ASP A 89 -28.39 19.81 -19.69
CA ASP A 89 -27.19 18.97 -19.75
C ASP A 89 -26.39 19.13 -18.46
N ASP A 90 -26.76 18.39 -17.43
CA ASP A 90 -25.89 18.05 -16.29
C ASP A 90 -26.27 16.65 -15.80
N GLU A 91 -26.00 15.65 -16.62
CA GLU A 91 -26.04 14.25 -16.20
C GLU A 91 -24.84 13.97 -15.28
N GLY A 92 -24.90 14.46 -14.06
CA GLY A 92 -24.03 14.03 -12.98
C GLY A 92 -24.18 12.51 -12.80
N ASP A 93 -23.20 11.73 -13.26
CA ASP A 93 -23.05 10.29 -12.98
C ASP A 93 -23.11 10.10 -11.46
N THR A 94 -24.29 9.78 -10.92
CA THR A 94 -24.52 9.56 -9.49
C THR A 94 -23.91 8.21 -9.10
N GLY A 95 -22.58 8.11 -9.17
CA GLY A 95 -21.84 6.96 -8.70
C GLY A 95 -21.96 6.78 -7.18
N VAL A 96 -22.01 5.54 -6.71
CA VAL A 96 -21.96 5.23 -5.28
C VAL A 96 -20.50 5.14 -4.85
N SER A 97 -20.13 5.97 -3.89
CA SER A 97 -18.80 5.93 -3.27
C SER A 97 -18.87 5.16 -1.95
N ILE A 98 -18.03 4.11 -1.82
CA ILE A 98 -17.96 3.26 -0.64
C ILE A 98 -16.56 3.38 -0.06
N GLY A 99 -16.43 3.99 1.12
CA GLY A 99 -15.17 4.13 1.84
C GLY A 99 -15.01 3.05 2.90
N ILE A 100 -13.90 2.33 2.86
CA ILE A 100 -13.48 1.37 3.87
C ILE A 100 -12.25 1.95 4.56
N ARG A 101 -12.30 2.10 5.88
CA ARG A 101 -11.16 2.52 6.70
C ARG A 101 -10.53 1.29 7.35
N GLY A 102 -9.29 0.98 6.96
CA GLY A 102 -8.54 -0.13 7.53
C GLY A 102 -7.93 0.20 8.90
N PRO A 103 -7.54 -0.84 9.66
CA PRO A 103 -6.90 -0.71 10.97
C PRO A 103 -5.43 -0.31 10.89
N VAL A 104 -4.75 -0.61 9.79
CA VAL A 104 -3.31 -0.38 9.63
C VAL A 104 -3.06 1.00 9.05
N THR A 105 -2.25 1.78 9.74
CA THR A 105 -1.78 3.08 9.27
C THR A 105 -0.26 3.10 9.22
N VAL A 106 0.30 3.67 8.17
CA VAL A 106 1.74 3.87 7.98
C VAL A 106 1.97 5.35 7.73
N GLN A 107 2.87 5.95 8.48
CA GLN A 107 3.27 7.34 8.31
C GLN A 107 4.32 7.45 7.19
N SER A 108 4.54 8.66 6.70
CA SER A 108 5.66 8.92 5.79
C SER A 108 6.99 8.61 6.46
N ALA A 109 7.93 8.11 5.69
CA ALA A 109 9.31 7.94 6.13
C ALA A 109 10.05 9.28 6.06
N PHE A 110 10.79 9.60 7.13
CA PHE A 110 11.61 10.79 7.19
C PHE A 110 13.07 10.41 7.43
N SER A 111 13.98 11.12 6.79
CA SER A 111 15.41 10.97 7.06
C SER A 111 15.74 11.39 8.49
N VAL A 112 16.65 10.67 9.12
CA VAL A 112 17.10 10.95 10.50
C VAL A 112 17.90 12.24 10.56
N GLU A 113 18.59 12.58 9.47
CA GLU A 113 19.37 13.81 9.30
C GLU A 113 19.07 14.47 7.94
N THR A 114 19.61 15.67 7.74
CA THR A 114 19.59 16.32 6.42
C THR A 114 20.34 15.45 5.41
N ILE A 115 19.74 15.21 4.26
CA ILE A 115 20.31 14.41 3.18
C ILE A 115 20.75 15.28 2.02
N ASP A 116 21.82 14.89 1.35
CA ASP A 116 22.27 15.48 0.11
C ASP A 116 21.56 14.85 -1.08
N ILE A 117 21.09 15.71 -1.98
CA ILE A 117 20.44 15.29 -3.22
C ILE A 117 21.34 15.63 -4.40
N THR A 118 21.89 14.61 -5.03
CA THR A 118 22.63 14.74 -6.29
C THR A 118 21.67 14.81 -7.46
N SER A 119 21.77 15.88 -8.26
CA SER A 119 20.95 16.11 -9.45
C SER A 119 21.80 15.96 -10.70
N THR A 120 21.43 15.01 -11.57
CA THR A 120 22.16 14.75 -12.82
C THR A 120 21.22 14.92 -14.01
N GLN A 121 21.66 15.68 -15.00
CA GLN A 121 20.94 15.77 -16.26
C GLN A 121 21.08 14.47 -17.04
N ILE A 122 19.97 13.97 -17.55
CA ILE A 122 19.92 12.80 -18.44
C ILE A 122 19.33 13.20 -19.79
N THR A 123 19.86 12.62 -20.84
CA THR A 123 19.34 12.78 -22.20
C THR A 123 19.01 11.43 -22.79
N LYS A 124 17.98 11.37 -23.61
CA LYS A 124 17.62 10.17 -24.36
C LYS A 124 18.70 9.89 -25.41
N SER A 125 19.35 8.74 -25.33
CA SER A 125 20.43 8.37 -26.28
C SER A 125 19.89 8.00 -27.67
N VAL A 126 18.65 7.47 -27.74
CA VAL A 126 17.98 7.08 -28.97
C VAL A 126 16.55 7.61 -28.94
N SER A 127 16.16 8.39 -29.93
CA SER A 127 14.77 8.81 -30.13
C SER A 127 14.08 7.80 -31.06
N GLY A 128 13.03 7.15 -30.55
CA GLY A 128 12.12 6.32 -31.37
C GLY A 128 11.03 7.15 -32.07
N GLU A 129 11.01 8.45 -31.84
CA GLU A 129 10.05 9.39 -32.45
C GLU A 129 10.77 10.20 -33.55
N GLY A 130 10.36 10.02 -34.77
CA GLY A 130 10.87 10.74 -35.92
C GLY A 130 10.49 10.02 -37.21
N ASP A 131 10.29 10.79 -38.28
CA ASP A 131 9.98 10.30 -39.60
C ASP A 131 11.23 9.83 -40.40
N GLY A 132 12.37 9.71 -39.71
CA GLY A 132 13.66 9.34 -40.31
C GLY A 132 14.39 10.50 -40.99
N THR A 133 13.76 11.68 -41.16
CA THR A 133 14.35 12.84 -41.84
C THR A 133 14.84 13.92 -40.88
N LYS A 134 14.29 13.96 -39.68
CA LYS A 134 14.71 14.90 -38.62
C LYS A 134 14.87 14.13 -37.30
N ARG A 135 15.96 14.49 -36.60
CA ARG A 135 16.14 14.02 -35.22
C ARG A 135 14.98 14.57 -34.36
N GLY A 136 14.22 13.68 -33.73
CA GLY A 136 13.20 14.10 -32.79
C GLY A 136 13.79 14.99 -31.70
N SER A 137 12.97 15.88 -31.12
CA SER A 137 13.39 16.76 -30.04
C SER A 137 14.08 15.95 -28.97
N ASP A 138 15.32 16.31 -28.62
CA ASP A 138 16.06 15.64 -27.55
C ASP A 138 15.31 15.85 -26.24
N THR A 139 14.81 14.76 -25.69
CA THR A 139 14.14 14.80 -24.40
C THR A 139 15.20 14.81 -23.31
N MET A 140 15.35 15.96 -22.69
CA MET A 140 16.19 16.12 -21.51
C MET A 140 15.36 15.93 -20.25
N GLY A 141 15.92 15.30 -19.24
CA GLY A 141 15.32 15.13 -17.93
C GLY A 141 16.35 15.32 -16.83
N MET A 142 15.87 15.50 -15.62
CA MET A 142 16.72 15.52 -14.43
C MET A 142 16.47 14.24 -13.64
N LYS A 143 17.55 13.58 -13.22
CA LYS A 143 17.52 12.47 -12.27
C LYS A 143 18.06 12.97 -10.95
N HIS A 144 17.22 12.89 -9.92
CA HIS A 144 17.59 13.20 -8.54
C HIS A 144 17.86 11.91 -7.79
N ARG A 145 18.88 11.91 -6.98
CA ARG A 145 19.30 10.73 -6.22
C ARG A 145 19.75 11.13 -4.84
N VAL A 146 19.39 10.36 -3.84
CA VAL A 146 19.98 10.36 -2.50
C VAL A 146 21.13 9.37 -2.49
N ASP A 147 22.33 9.81 -2.14
CA ASP A 147 23.51 8.94 -2.15
C ASP A 147 23.54 8.02 -0.91
N ARG A 148 23.11 8.54 0.23
CA ARG A 148 22.98 7.79 1.48
C ARG A 148 21.97 8.47 2.40
N GLY A 149 21.26 7.68 3.20
CA GLY A 149 20.38 8.19 4.25
C GLY A 149 19.73 7.06 5.04
N VAL A 150 19.56 7.30 6.34
CA VAL A 150 18.75 6.46 7.22
C VAL A 150 17.39 7.10 7.36
N TYR A 151 16.35 6.31 7.13
CA TYR A 151 14.95 6.75 7.18
C TYR A 151 14.21 6.00 8.26
N VAL A 152 13.31 6.69 8.94
CA VAL A 152 12.41 6.08 9.91
C VAL A 152 10.97 6.36 9.52
N PHE A 153 10.13 5.36 9.63
CA PHE A 153 8.68 5.51 9.56
C PHE A 153 8.03 4.80 10.73
N TYR A 154 6.83 5.22 11.05
CA TYR A 154 6.03 4.65 12.10
C TYR A 154 4.72 4.14 11.54
N GLY A 155 4.20 3.08 12.14
CA GLY A 155 2.89 2.54 11.82
C GLY A 155 2.13 2.16 13.09
N SER A 156 0.84 2.00 12.95
CA SER A 156 0.00 1.49 14.05
C SER A 156 -1.13 0.62 13.51
N MET A 157 -1.59 -0.31 14.35
CA MET A 157 -2.74 -1.15 14.08
C MET A 157 -3.81 -0.89 15.15
N ASN A 158 -5.02 -0.56 14.70
CA ASN A 158 -6.14 -0.22 15.57
C ASN A 158 -7.11 -1.39 15.69
N PRO A 159 -7.21 -2.05 16.88
CA PRO A 159 -8.08 -3.21 17.06
C PRO A 159 -9.58 -2.90 16.85
N GLN A 160 -10.04 -1.69 17.13
CA GLN A 160 -11.44 -1.30 16.95
C GLN A 160 -11.82 -1.22 15.45
N LEU A 161 -10.89 -0.80 14.59
CA LEU A 161 -11.07 -0.81 13.14
C LEU A 161 -10.90 -2.23 12.57
N ALA A 162 -10.00 -3.03 13.16
CA ALA A 162 -9.81 -4.44 12.80
C ALA A 162 -11.12 -5.25 12.93
N GLU A 163 -11.88 -5.03 14.00
CA GLU A 163 -13.20 -5.67 14.19
C GLU A 163 -14.19 -5.33 13.07
N ARG A 164 -14.11 -4.13 12.50
CA ARG A 164 -15.00 -3.70 11.41
C ARG A 164 -14.64 -4.29 10.05
N THR A 165 -13.35 -4.50 9.80
CA THR A 165 -12.86 -4.99 8.51
C THR A 165 -12.63 -6.50 8.49
N GLY A 166 -12.68 -7.15 9.65
CA GLY A 166 -12.33 -8.57 9.79
C GLY A 166 -10.81 -8.81 9.75
N PHE A 167 -9.99 -7.78 9.99
CA PHE A 167 -8.55 -7.91 10.10
C PHE A 167 -8.17 -8.68 11.37
N THR A 168 -7.29 -9.67 11.25
CA THR A 168 -6.96 -10.64 12.29
C THR A 168 -5.51 -10.53 12.77
N ASP A 169 -5.19 -11.19 13.89
CA ASP A 169 -3.79 -11.35 14.35
C ASP A 169 -2.92 -12.05 13.29
N THR A 170 -3.49 -13.00 12.53
CA THR A 170 -2.78 -13.67 11.43
C THR A 170 -2.39 -12.68 10.32
N ASP A 171 -3.25 -11.72 10.01
CA ASP A 171 -2.95 -10.65 9.04
C ASP A 171 -1.85 -9.72 9.58
N ALA A 172 -1.91 -9.37 10.86
CA ALA A 172 -0.89 -8.58 11.53
C ALA A 172 0.48 -9.27 11.51
N ASP A 173 0.50 -10.57 11.81
CA ASP A 173 1.72 -11.39 11.75
C ASP A 173 2.26 -11.52 10.32
N ALA A 174 1.39 -11.58 9.31
CA ALA A 174 1.80 -11.58 7.91
C ALA A 174 2.50 -10.27 7.53
N ILE A 175 1.95 -9.12 7.94
CA ILE A 175 2.58 -7.81 7.74
C ILE A 175 3.93 -7.75 8.47
N LYS A 176 3.96 -8.15 9.76
CA LYS A 176 5.18 -8.19 10.55
C LYS A 176 6.30 -8.99 9.89
N LYS A 177 5.98 -10.16 9.30
CA LYS A 177 6.94 -11.03 8.60
C LYS A 177 7.45 -10.44 7.29
N VAL A 178 6.69 -9.58 6.64
CA VAL A 178 7.06 -8.95 5.36
C VAL A 178 7.95 -7.72 5.59
N LEU A 179 7.73 -6.98 6.67
CA LEU A 179 8.44 -5.72 6.93
C LEU A 179 9.98 -5.84 6.86
N PRO A 180 10.65 -6.87 7.43
CA PRO A 180 12.11 -7.00 7.32
C PRO A 180 12.61 -7.22 5.89
N LYS A 181 11.73 -7.65 4.99
CA LYS A 181 12.01 -7.98 3.57
C LYS A 181 11.30 -7.02 2.62
N LEU A 182 11.02 -5.81 3.05
CA LEU A 182 10.16 -4.88 2.31
C LEU A 182 10.70 -4.55 0.92
N PHE A 183 12.03 -4.49 0.76
CA PHE A 183 12.69 -4.13 -0.49
C PHE A 183 13.24 -5.32 -1.28
N GLU A 184 12.99 -6.55 -0.81
CA GLU A 184 13.38 -7.75 -1.54
C GLU A 184 12.45 -7.98 -2.74
N ASN A 185 13.04 -8.19 -3.91
CA ASN A 185 12.33 -8.37 -5.19
C ASN A 185 11.44 -7.17 -5.57
N ASP A 186 11.83 -5.94 -5.18
CA ASP A 186 11.16 -4.68 -5.54
C ASP A 186 12.11 -3.74 -6.31
N GLU A 187 13.00 -4.31 -7.09
CA GLU A 187 13.97 -3.58 -7.88
C GLU A 187 13.29 -2.80 -9.01
N SER A 188 13.82 -1.63 -9.29
CA SER A 188 13.41 -0.79 -10.41
C SER A 188 14.57 0.10 -10.85
N SER A 189 14.40 0.83 -11.95
CA SER A 189 15.41 1.82 -12.37
C SER A 189 15.63 2.94 -11.35
N ALA A 190 14.63 3.22 -10.50
CA ALA A 190 14.73 4.18 -9.40
C ALA A 190 15.29 3.56 -8.11
N ARG A 191 15.14 2.25 -7.95
CA ARG A 191 15.61 1.46 -6.82
C ARG A 191 16.36 0.23 -7.34
N PRO A 192 17.63 0.36 -7.73
CA PRO A 192 18.43 -0.80 -8.13
C PRO A 192 18.58 -1.81 -6.99
N ALA A 193 18.83 -3.07 -7.32
CA ALA A 193 19.07 -4.11 -6.33
C ALA A 193 20.16 -3.69 -5.32
N GLY A 194 19.90 -3.90 -4.03
CA GLY A 194 20.80 -3.51 -2.95
C GLY A 194 20.91 -2.03 -2.65
N SER A 195 20.05 -1.18 -3.27
CA SER A 195 20.05 0.26 -2.99
C SER A 195 19.24 0.64 -1.75
N MET A 196 18.39 -0.24 -1.27
CA MET A 196 17.56 -0.03 -0.08
C MET A 196 17.50 -1.33 0.73
N GLU A 197 17.58 -1.20 2.04
CA GLU A 197 17.43 -2.31 2.96
C GLU A 197 16.65 -1.88 4.21
N VAL A 198 16.06 -2.84 4.90
CA VAL A 198 15.47 -2.63 6.21
C VAL A 198 16.54 -2.95 7.25
N LEU A 199 16.96 -1.96 8.03
CA LEU A 199 17.95 -2.17 9.09
C LEU A 199 17.32 -2.91 10.27
N LYS A 200 16.15 -2.44 10.72
CA LYS A 200 15.48 -2.97 11.90
C LYS A 200 13.96 -2.71 11.85
N VAL A 201 13.19 -3.68 12.31
CA VAL A 201 11.76 -3.51 12.63
C VAL A 201 11.60 -3.62 14.14
N ILE A 202 10.99 -2.62 14.75
CA ILE A 202 10.70 -2.57 16.17
C ILE A 202 9.20 -2.71 16.36
N TRP A 203 8.79 -3.79 17.02
CA TRP A 203 7.38 -4.15 17.10
C TRP A 203 6.91 -4.15 18.55
N TRP A 204 5.89 -3.33 18.87
CA TRP A 204 5.25 -3.31 20.17
C TRP A 204 3.87 -3.93 20.09
N LYS A 205 3.61 -4.93 20.93
CA LYS A 205 2.28 -5.54 21.07
C LYS A 205 1.71 -5.18 22.44
N HIS A 206 0.69 -4.31 22.43
CA HIS A 206 -0.05 -3.96 23.65
C HIS A 206 -0.88 -5.13 24.17
N ASN A 207 -1.09 -5.20 25.46
CA ASN A 207 -1.89 -6.24 26.12
C ASN A 207 -3.39 -5.87 26.24
N CYS A 208 -3.79 -4.69 25.76
CA CYS A 208 -5.17 -4.21 25.82
C CYS A 208 -5.54 -3.43 24.54
N LYS A 209 -6.82 -3.44 24.19
CA LYS A 209 -7.34 -2.79 22.97
C LYS A 209 -7.09 -1.27 22.89
N PRO A 210 -7.23 -0.48 23.97
CA PRO A 210 -6.93 0.95 23.92
C PRO A 210 -5.44 1.28 23.81
N GLY A 211 -4.56 0.28 24.06
CA GLY A 211 -3.13 0.46 24.22
C GLY A 211 -2.71 0.83 25.65
N GLN A 212 -1.58 0.31 26.11
CA GLN A 212 -0.99 0.64 27.42
C GLN A 212 -0.42 2.06 27.43
N TYR A 213 0.03 2.53 26.28
CA TYR A 213 0.59 3.86 26.05
C TYR A 213 0.06 4.43 24.73
N SER A 214 0.07 5.75 24.59
CA SER A 214 -0.26 6.41 23.33
C SER A 214 0.79 6.09 22.28
N SER A 215 0.40 6.03 21.00
CA SER A 215 1.32 5.81 19.90
C SER A 215 2.46 6.84 19.88
N ALA A 216 2.17 8.10 20.21
CA ALA A 216 3.19 9.15 20.30
C ALA A 216 4.27 8.81 21.33
N LYS A 217 3.88 8.32 22.52
CA LYS A 217 4.83 7.93 23.57
C LYS A 217 5.65 6.69 23.19
N VAL A 218 5.03 5.73 22.50
CA VAL A 218 5.74 4.56 21.96
C VAL A 218 6.76 4.98 20.89
N HIS A 219 6.37 5.82 19.94
CA HIS A 219 7.27 6.31 18.88
C HIS A 219 8.42 7.14 19.45
N GLN A 220 8.19 7.89 20.52
CA GLN A 220 9.20 8.69 21.18
C GLN A 220 10.35 7.85 21.76
N THR A 221 10.10 6.60 22.15
CA THR A 221 11.14 5.71 22.68
C THR A 221 12.33 5.53 21.73
N LEU A 222 12.07 5.55 20.43
CA LEU A 222 13.10 5.48 19.39
C LEU A 222 13.58 6.87 18.96
N ARG A 223 12.65 7.80 18.75
CA ARG A 223 12.92 9.13 18.15
C ARG A 223 14.02 9.89 18.83
N ASP A 224 14.04 9.86 20.16
CA ASP A 224 14.97 10.68 20.97
C ASP A 224 16.41 10.11 20.98
N SER A 225 16.60 8.87 20.52
CA SER A 225 17.90 8.20 20.57
C SER A 225 18.47 7.79 19.22
N LEU A 226 17.65 7.79 18.16
CA LEU A 226 18.07 7.36 16.83
C LEU A 226 19.07 8.32 16.22
N LYS A 227 20.25 7.79 15.86
CA LYS A 227 21.36 8.53 15.24
C LYS A 227 21.40 8.32 13.73
N PRO A 228 22.12 9.21 13.00
CA PRO A 228 22.29 9.11 11.54
C PRO A 228 22.93 7.80 11.05
N ASP A 229 23.72 7.14 11.89
CA ASP A 229 24.31 5.84 11.60
C ASP A 229 23.39 4.66 11.84
N GLY A 230 22.13 4.92 12.27
CA GLY A 230 21.13 3.90 12.58
C GLY A 230 21.27 3.31 13.99
N ILE A 231 22.20 3.79 14.80
CA ILE A 231 22.36 3.36 16.20
C ILE A 231 21.29 4.01 17.06
N TYR A 232 20.68 3.26 17.97
CA TYR A 232 19.65 3.75 18.89
C TYR A 232 19.69 3.00 20.22
N THR A 233 19.00 3.58 21.20
CA THR A 233 18.70 2.92 22.48
C THR A 233 17.23 3.22 22.82
N LEU A 234 16.41 2.18 22.93
CA LEU A 234 15.00 2.36 23.24
C LEU A 234 14.79 2.77 24.71
N SER A 235 13.99 3.80 24.92
CA SER A 235 13.54 4.13 26.26
C SER A 235 12.59 3.06 26.78
N ASN A 236 12.74 2.65 28.03
CA ASN A 236 11.92 1.60 28.63
C ASN A 236 10.48 2.08 28.88
N LEU A 237 9.52 1.26 28.47
CA LEU A 237 8.11 1.42 28.81
C LEU A 237 7.69 0.25 29.71
N SER A 238 7.30 0.56 30.96
CA SER A 238 6.94 -0.45 31.95
C SER A 238 5.81 -1.36 31.44
N GLY A 239 6.06 -2.67 31.40
CA GLY A 239 5.08 -3.65 30.93
C GLY A 239 4.85 -3.69 29.42
N LEU A 240 5.65 -2.98 28.62
CA LEU A 240 5.59 -3.02 27.15
C LEU A 240 7.00 -3.18 26.58
N VAL A 241 7.41 -4.41 26.37
CA VAL A 241 8.72 -4.75 25.80
C VAL A 241 8.59 -4.90 24.29
N PRO A 242 9.41 -4.20 23.48
CA PRO A 242 9.40 -4.37 22.04
C PRO A 242 10.08 -5.68 21.62
N GLU A 243 9.64 -6.21 20.49
CA GLU A 243 10.38 -7.21 19.72
C GLU A 243 11.18 -6.50 18.66
N GLU A 244 12.50 -6.72 18.66
CA GLU A 244 13.41 -6.16 17.67
C GLU A 244 13.77 -7.21 16.63
N ILE A 245 13.45 -6.95 15.37
CA ILE A 245 13.65 -7.87 14.24
C ILE A 245 14.65 -7.23 13.30
N SER A 246 15.76 -7.91 13.03
CA SER A 246 16.72 -7.45 12.02
C SER A 246 16.12 -7.51 10.62
N GLY A 247 16.57 -6.63 9.75
CA GLY A 247 16.32 -6.75 8.32
C GLY A 247 16.88 -8.08 7.77
N PHE A 248 16.51 -8.35 6.53
CA PHE A 248 16.86 -9.61 5.85
C PHE A 248 18.30 -9.58 5.32
#